data_fa0be02c2718982510a401a2e9c1e310
#
_entry.id   fa0be02c2718982510a401a2e9c1e310
#
_cell.length_a   1.000
_cell.length_b   1.000
_cell.length_c   1.000
_cell.angle_alpha   90.00
_cell.angle_beta   90.00
_cell.angle_gamma   90.00
#
_symmetry.space_group_name_H-M   'P 1'
#
loop_
_entity.id
_entity.type
_entity.pdbx_description
1 polymer ?
#
loop_
_entity_poly.entity_id
_entity_poly.type
_entity_poly.pdbx_seq_one_letter_code
_entity_poly.pdbx_strand_id
1 'polypeptide(L)'
;MSEPRSVRLSCADGVSLGGELWAPPGNRRLGRVIINPATGVLARYYHRYAQFLAAHGFSVLTYDYRGIGASRPQRLRGCGYRWSDWGELDFEAALGFMRDLDADGPLLVVGHSIGGFLPGLAPSAGMIERMLSVGAQYAYWPDYARKARTRMFLKWHLFMPAVTALCGYFPGKRLGWLEDLPAGVANEWSFRRARMELSHAPERRDIILGRFAAVKAQILAVAVSDDEYGTPRAIARGLAYYRNARKTDVLLRPADYGLEQIGHFGLFHSRHQAGFWLDTLLWLRDAVNPWPGRPFGAETGAAHPSDICGAGLSPAGRTS
;
A
#
# COMPACT_ATOMS: atom_id res chain seq x y z
N MET A 1 23.97 -7.66 -14.30
CA MET A 1 22.66 -7.54 -13.61
C MET A 1 21.63 -8.14 -14.55
N SER A 2 20.81 -9.07 -14.12
CA SER A 2 19.79 -9.70 -14.96
C SER A 2 18.70 -8.64 -15.31
N GLU A 3 18.35 -8.55 -16.59
CA GLU A 3 17.18 -7.80 -17.01
C GLU A 3 15.91 -8.44 -16.44
N PRO A 4 14.90 -7.65 -16.10
CA PRO A 4 13.64 -8.21 -15.64
C PRO A 4 12.91 -8.93 -16.79
N ARG A 5 12.13 -9.93 -16.44
CA ARG A 5 11.24 -10.60 -17.37
C ARG A 5 9.85 -9.95 -17.32
N SER A 6 9.39 -9.40 -18.43
CA SER A 6 8.00 -8.92 -18.53
C SER A 6 7.02 -10.07 -18.34
N VAL A 7 6.00 -9.84 -17.52
CA VAL A 7 4.98 -10.83 -17.18
C VAL A 7 3.57 -10.25 -17.31
N ARG A 8 2.60 -11.15 -17.47
CA ARG A 8 1.18 -10.81 -17.41
C ARG A 8 0.52 -11.55 -16.24
N LEU A 9 -0.25 -10.80 -15.45
CA LEU A 9 -1.03 -11.37 -14.35
C LEU A 9 -2.49 -11.40 -14.78
N SER A 10 -3.12 -12.57 -14.67
CA SER A 10 -4.53 -12.75 -15.03
C SER A 10 -5.39 -12.62 -13.77
N CYS A 11 -6.25 -11.61 -13.73
CA CYS A 11 -7.22 -11.44 -12.67
C CYS A 11 -8.45 -12.34 -12.89
N ALA A 12 -9.16 -12.67 -11.81
CA ALA A 12 -10.34 -13.55 -11.85
C ALA A 12 -11.48 -13.03 -12.74
N ASP A 13 -11.54 -11.73 -12.95
CA ASP A 13 -12.52 -11.05 -13.83
C ASP A 13 -12.05 -10.90 -15.29
N GLY A 14 -10.93 -11.54 -15.66
CA GLY A 14 -10.38 -11.53 -17.02
C GLY A 14 -9.49 -10.33 -17.34
N VAL A 15 -9.30 -9.37 -16.42
CA VAL A 15 -8.36 -8.27 -16.61
C VAL A 15 -6.94 -8.79 -16.57
N SER A 16 -6.09 -8.35 -17.51
CA SER A 16 -4.67 -8.71 -17.59
C SER A 16 -3.81 -7.52 -17.17
N LEU A 17 -2.96 -7.72 -16.15
CA LEU A 17 -2.05 -6.69 -15.64
C LEU A 17 -0.65 -6.87 -16.22
N GLY A 18 0.02 -5.75 -16.50
CA GLY A 18 1.43 -5.74 -16.87
C GLY A 18 2.33 -5.64 -15.65
N GLY A 19 3.40 -6.44 -15.63
CA GLY A 19 4.39 -6.42 -14.57
C GLY A 19 5.76 -6.90 -15.03
N GLU A 20 6.72 -6.79 -14.13
CA GLU A 20 8.11 -7.21 -14.33
C GLU A 20 8.53 -8.12 -13.18
N LEU A 21 9.09 -9.29 -13.53
CA LEU A 21 9.68 -10.24 -12.60
C LEU A 21 11.21 -10.10 -12.61
N TRP A 22 11.76 -9.74 -11.47
CA TRP A 22 13.19 -9.59 -11.22
C TRP A 22 13.69 -10.86 -10.53
N ALA A 23 14.54 -11.64 -11.20
CA ALA A 23 15.10 -12.86 -10.65
C ALA A 23 16.45 -12.59 -9.96
N PRO A 24 16.75 -13.21 -8.83
CA PRO A 24 18.06 -13.12 -8.20
C PRO A 24 19.14 -13.79 -9.08
N PRO A 25 20.38 -13.30 -9.06
CA PRO A 25 21.47 -13.97 -9.72
C PRO A 25 21.82 -15.30 -9.01
N GLY A 26 22.11 -16.30 -9.78
CA GLY A 26 22.47 -17.63 -9.24
C GLY A 26 21.28 -18.40 -8.61
N ASN A 27 21.60 -19.38 -7.75
CA ASN A 27 20.63 -20.32 -7.19
C ASN A 27 20.12 -19.95 -5.79
N ARG A 28 20.67 -18.90 -5.16
CA ARG A 28 20.25 -18.51 -3.82
C ARG A 28 18.94 -17.73 -3.86
N ARG A 29 17.91 -18.28 -3.24
CA ARG A 29 16.59 -17.65 -3.14
C ARG A 29 16.26 -17.44 -1.67
N LEU A 30 16.08 -16.17 -1.27
CA LEU A 30 15.72 -15.78 0.11
C LEU A 30 14.21 -15.65 0.30
N GLY A 31 13.44 -15.62 -0.78
CA GLY A 31 11.99 -15.46 -0.75
C GLY A 31 11.47 -14.68 -1.95
N ARG A 32 10.17 -14.44 -1.92
CA ARG A 32 9.40 -13.76 -2.98
C ARG A 32 8.87 -12.44 -2.43
N VAL A 33 9.08 -11.37 -3.15
CA VAL A 33 8.63 -10.02 -2.76
C VAL A 33 7.67 -9.47 -3.82
N ILE A 34 6.51 -9.00 -3.40
CA ILE A 34 5.61 -8.20 -4.24
C ILE A 34 5.74 -6.74 -3.82
N ILE A 35 6.00 -5.86 -4.77
CA ILE A 35 6.01 -4.41 -4.51
C ILE A 35 4.67 -3.82 -4.99
N ASN A 36 3.89 -3.31 -4.05
CA ASN A 36 2.62 -2.65 -4.29
C ASN A 36 2.81 -1.13 -4.39
N PRO A 37 2.57 -0.51 -5.56
CA PRO A 37 2.74 0.92 -5.76
C PRO A 37 1.77 1.80 -4.96
N ALA A 38 2.13 3.08 -4.83
CA ALA A 38 1.21 4.13 -4.39
C ALA A 38 0.17 4.46 -5.49
N THR A 39 -0.93 5.13 -5.10
CA THR A 39 -1.96 5.56 -6.05
C THR A 39 -1.39 6.46 -7.14
N GLY A 40 -1.62 6.07 -8.39
CA GLY A 40 -1.20 6.85 -9.55
C GLY A 40 0.30 6.92 -9.77
N VAL A 41 1.05 5.99 -9.18
CA VAL A 41 2.49 5.83 -9.38
C VAL A 41 2.74 4.56 -10.19
N LEU A 42 3.54 4.68 -11.23
CA LEU A 42 3.91 3.55 -12.08
C LEU A 42 4.84 2.58 -11.34
N ALA A 43 4.70 1.29 -11.59
CA ALA A 43 5.58 0.25 -11.07
C ALA A 43 7.06 0.53 -11.35
N ARG A 44 7.38 1.14 -12.49
CA ARG A 44 8.76 1.51 -12.87
C ARG A 44 9.45 2.45 -11.88
N TYR A 45 8.70 3.18 -11.06
CA TYR A 45 9.28 4.01 -10.00
C TYR A 45 10.04 3.16 -8.98
N TYR A 46 9.60 1.93 -8.77
CA TYR A 46 10.18 0.99 -7.81
C TYR A 46 11.21 0.04 -8.45
N HIS A 47 11.45 0.09 -9.76
CA HIS A 47 12.30 -0.88 -10.46
C HIS A 47 13.75 -0.91 -9.92
N ARG A 48 14.32 0.24 -9.56
CA ARG A 48 15.67 0.28 -8.97
C ARG A 48 15.72 -0.40 -7.61
N TYR A 49 14.67 -0.24 -6.81
CA TYR A 49 14.55 -0.94 -5.54
C TYR A 49 14.28 -2.44 -5.74
N ALA A 50 13.45 -2.81 -6.70
CA ALA A 50 13.22 -4.21 -7.06
C ALA A 50 14.53 -4.89 -7.54
N GLN A 51 15.31 -4.22 -8.39
CA GLN A 51 16.61 -4.68 -8.84
C GLN A 51 17.60 -4.84 -7.67
N PHE A 52 17.59 -3.89 -6.73
CA PHE A 52 18.38 -3.98 -5.51
C PHE A 52 18.01 -5.21 -4.68
N LEU A 53 16.73 -5.45 -4.44
CA LEU A 53 16.27 -6.64 -3.71
C LEU A 53 16.62 -7.93 -4.45
N ALA A 54 16.47 -7.96 -5.77
CA ALA A 54 16.84 -9.11 -6.59
C ALA A 54 18.34 -9.41 -6.49
N ALA A 55 19.20 -8.39 -6.54
CA ALA A 55 20.64 -8.54 -6.36
C ALA A 55 21.00 -9.13 -4.98
N HIS A 56 20.12 -8.99 -3.99
CA HIS A 56 20.29 -9.54 -2.64
C HIS A 56 19.53 -10.86 -2.40
N GLY A 57 19.09 -11.54 -3.46
CA GLY A 57 18.60 -12.92 -3.39
C GLY A 57 17.08 -13.08 -3.37
N PHE A 58 16.29 -12.02 -3.59
CA PHE A 58 14.84 -12.12 -3.66
C PHE A 58 14.34 -12.26 -5.11
N SER A 59 13.28 -13.04 -5.32
CA SER A 59 12.46 -12.96 -6.53
C SER A 59 11.44 -11.82 -6.33
N VAL A 60 11.47 -10.79 -7.17
CA VAL A 60 10.67 -9.58 -6.94
C VAL A 60 9.69 -9.35 -8.09
N LEU A 61 8.43 -9.14 -7.77
CA LEU A 61 7.38 -8.73 -8.71
C LEU A 61 7.07 -7.25 -8.52
N THR A 62 7.12 -6.50 -9.62
CA THR A 62 6.53 -5.17 -9.73
C THR A 62 5.44 -5.19 -10.79
N TYR A 63 4.33 -4.49 -10.60
CA TYR A 63 3.22 -4.47 -11.56
C TYR A 63 2.42 -3.17 -11.45
N ASP A 64 1.76 -2.80 -12.52
CA ASP A 64 0.83 -1.69 -12.51
C ASP A 64 -0.59 -2.19 -12.21
N TYR A 65 -1.30 -1.49 -11.33
CA TYR A 65 -2.72 -1.78 -11.09
C TYR A 65 -3.56 -1.52 -12.33
N ARG A 66 -4.71 -2.17 -12.45
CA ARG A 66 -5.68 -1.91 -13.52
C ARG A 66 -5.96 -0.41 -13.69
N GLY A 67 -5.95 0.06 -14.90
CA GLY A 67 -6.13 1.47 -15.23
C GLY A 67 -4.85 2.30 -15.25
N ILE A 68 -3.71 1.76 -14.78
CA ILE A 68 -2.42 2.45 -14.68
C ILE A 68 -1.41 1.80 -15.64
N GLY A 69 -0.52 2.60 -16.20
CA GLY A 69 0.67 2.18 -16.93
C GLY A 69 0.47 1.03 -17.92
N ALA A 70 1.18 -0.08 -17.71
CA ALA A 70 1.12 -1.28 -18.56
C ALA A 70 -0.21 -2.07 -18.41
N SER A 71 -1.03 -1.73 -17.41
CA SER A 71 -2.36 -2.31 -17.17
C SER A 71 -3.50 -1.35 -17.53
N ARG A 72 -3.18 -0.29 -18.30
CA ARG A 72 -4.16 0.70 -18.75
C ARG A 72 -5.00 0.14 -19.89
N PRO A 73 -6.35 0.20 -19.85
CA PRO A 73 -7.19 -0.15 -20.98
C PRO A 73 -7.09 0.92 -22.08
N GLN A 74 -7.53 0.59 -23.28
CA GLN A 74 -7.55 1.56 -24.40
C GLN A 74 -8.32 2.84 -24.03
N ARG A 75 -9.37 2.72 -23.22
CA ARG A 75 -10.20 3.84 -22.77
C ARG A 75 -10.46 3.76 -21.28
N LEU A 76 -10.04 4.79 -20.52
CA LEU A 76 -10.31 4.90 -19.09
C LEU A 76 -11.76 5.32 -18.79
N ARG A 77 -12.35 6.16 -19.65
CA ARG A 77 -13.73 6.60 -19.46
C ARG A 77 -14.67 5.40 -19.51
N GLY A 78 -15.41 5.18 -18.41
CA GLY A 78 -16.39 4.10 -18.32
C GLY A 78 -15.82 2.71 -18.09
N CYS A 79 -14.51 2.55 -17.75
CA CYS A 79 -13.90 1.24 -17.50
C CYS A 79 -14.40 0.56 -16.22
N GLY A 80 -15.05 1.29 -15.31
CA GLY A 80 -15.65 0.74 -14.10
C GLY A 80 -14.67 0.40 -12.96
N TYR A 81 -13.37 0.53 -13.19
CA TYR A 81 -12.33 0.13 -12.22
C TYR A 81 -12.36 0.96 -10.95
N ARG A 82 -12.18 0.29 -9.82
CA ARG A 82 -12.23 0.84 -8.47
C ARG A 82 -10.91 0.65 -7.73
N TRP A 83 -10.71 1.41 -6.68
CA TRP A 83 -9.57 1.23 -5.79
C TRP A 83 -9.61 -0.09 -5.02
N SER A 84 -10.81 -0.52 -4.63
CA SER A 84 -11.04 -1.84 -4.03
C SER A 84 -10.61 -2.98 -4.95
N ASP A 85 -10.78 -2.86 -6.27
CA ASP A 85 -10.36 -3.90 -7.24
C ASP A 85 -8.84 -4.10 -7.21
N TRP A 86 -8.07 -3.06 -6.90
CA TRP A 86 -6.61 -3.15 -6.79
C TRP A 86 -6.16 -4.11 -5.68
N GLY A 87 -6.92 -4.18 -4.57
CA GLY A 87 -6.66 -5.15 -3.52
C GLY A 87 -7.32 -6.50 -3.77
N GLU A 88 -8.62 -6.48 -4.11
CA GLU A 88 -9.43 -7.70 -4.20
C GLU A 88 -9.12 -8.57 -5.41
N LEU A 89 -8.69 -7.96 -6.51
CA LEU A 89 -8.48 -8.66 -7.78
C LEU A 89 -7.03 -8.56 -8.27
N ASP A 90 -6.44 -7.36 -8.29
CA ASP A 90 -5.10 -7.16 -8.86
C ASP A 90 -4.01 -7.70 -7.94
N PHE A 91 -4.05 -7.36 -6.66
CA PHE A 91 -3.10 -7.89 -5.69
C PHE A 91 -3.33 -9.39 -5.45
N GLU A 92 -4.58 -9.87 -5.49
CA GLU A 92 -4.88 -11.30 -5.45
C GLU A 92 -4.22 -12.05 -6.62
N ALA A 93 -4.28 -11.50 -7.84
CA ALA A 93 -3.60 -12.06 -9.00
C ALA A 93 -2.06 -12.06 -8.83
N ALA A 94 -1.51 -11.00 -8.21
CA ALA A 94 -0.08 -10.94 -7.90
C ALA A 94 0.33 -11.98 -6.85
N LEU A 95 -0.50 -12.20 -5.81
CA LEU A 95 -0.30 -13.27 -4.83
C LEU A 95 -0.30 -14.65 -5.49
N GLY A 96 -1.32 -14.94 -6.33
CA GLY A 96 -1.42 -16.17 -7.07
C GLY A 96 -0.20 -16.43 -7.95
N PHE A 97 0.21 -15.44 -8.76
CA PHE A 97 1.39 -15.53 -9.61
C PHE A 97 2.67 -15.84 -8.82
N MET A 98 2.88 -15.16 -7.69
CA MET A 98 4.09 -15.36 -6.88
C MET A 98 4.03 -16.66 -6.04
N ARG A 99 2.84 -17.15 -5.70
CA ARG A 99 2.66 -18.47 -5.09
C ARG A 99 3.06 -19.59 -6.06
N ASP A 100 2.61 -19.48 -7.31
CA ASP A 100 2.79 -20.48 -8.35
C ASP A 100 4.19 -20.40 -9.01
N LEU A 101 4.99 -19.39 -8.63
CA LEU A 101 6.38 -19.28 -9.03
C LEU A 101 7.19 -20.40 -8.34
N ASP A 102 7.92 -21.18 -9.13
CA ASP A 102 8.85 -22.19 -8.60
C ASP A 102 10.02 -21.49 -7.87
N ALA A 103 9.77 -21.15 -6.61
CA ALA A 103 10.73 -20.45 -5.76
C ALA A 103 10.43 -20.74 -4.28
N ASP A 104 11.46 -21.16 -3.58
CA ASP A 104 11.42 -21.39 -2.14
C ASP A 104 11.35 -20.09 -1.34
N GLY A 105 11.00 -20.23 -0.06
CA GLY A 105 11.05 -19.16 0.95
C GLY A 105 9.75 -18.37 1.09
N PRO A 106 9.76 -17.40 2.00
CA PRO A 106 8.59 -16.64 2.41
C PRO A 106 8.03 -15.75 1.29
N LEU A 107 6.72 -15.52 1.35
CA LEU A 107 6.04 -14.51 0.53
C LEU A 107 5.94 -13.21 1.32
N LEU A 108 6.58 -12.17 0.79
CA LEU A 108 6.76 -10.88 1.42
C LEU A 108 6.10 -9.78 0.58
N VAL A 109 5.70 -8.71 1.24
CA VAL A 109 5.11 -7.54 0.57
C VAL A 109 5.85 -6.27 0.98
N VAL A 110 6.20 -5.46 0.00
CA VAL A 110 6.58 -4.06 0.20
C VAL A 110 5.45 -3.20 -0.33
N GLY A 111 4.78 -2.49 0.55
CA GLY A 111 3.65 -1.64 0.19
C GLY A 111 3.94 -0.16 0.44
N HIS A 112 3.76 0.67 -0.59
CA HIS A 112 3.89 2.11 -0.48
C HIS A 112 2.50 2.76 -0.47
N SER A 113 2.23 3.63 0.51
CA SER A 113 0.95 4.35 0.60
C SER A 113 -0.24 3.36 0.60
N ILE A 114 -1.20 3.52 -0.31
CA ILE A 114 -2.31 2.56 -0.44
C ILE A 114 -1.83 1.12 -0.64
N GLY A 115 -0.69 0.93 -1.31
CA GLY A 115 -0.12 -0.40 -1.56
C GLY A 115 0.22 -1.19 -0.30
N GLY A 116 0.42 -0.53 0.85
CA GLY A 116 0.56 -1.19 2.14
C GLY A 116 -0.77 -1.46 2.86
N PHE A 117 -1.86 -0.86 2.40
CA PHE A 117 -3.21 -1.11 2.91
C PHE A 117 -3.99 -2.15 2.10
N LEU A 118 -3.85 -2.14 0.76
CA LEU A 118 -4.56 -3.05 -0.14
C LEU A 118 -4.42 -4.55 0.17
N PRO A 119 -3.28 -5.06 0.72
CA PRO A 119 -3.14 -6.48 1.01
C PRO A 119 -4.27 -7.06 1.86
N GLY A 120 -4.81 -6.29 2.80
CA GLY A 120 -5.92 -6.75 3.63
C GLY A 120 -7.26 -6.93 2.89
N LEU A 121 -7.37 -6.50 1.62
CA LEU A 121 -8.56 -6.71 0.78
C LEU A 121 -8.50 -8.04 0.02
N ALA A 122 -7.31 -8.61 -0.18
CA ALA A 122 -7.14 -9.82 -0.98
C ALA A 122 -7.60 -11.08 -0.22
N PRO A 123 -8.34 -11.99 -0.88
CA PRO A 123 -8.77 -13.25 -0.27
C PRO A 123 -7.61 -14.11 0.26
N SER A 124 -6.51 -14.16 -0.46
CA SER A 124 -5.34 -15.01 -0.12
C SER A 124 -4.28 -14.30 0.73
N ALA A 125 -4.56 -13.10 1.27
CA ALA A 125 -3.58 -12.31 2.03
C ALA A 125 -3.04 -13.01 3.29
N GLY A 126 -3.72 -14.05 3.79
CA GLY A 126 -3.25 -14.86 4.92
C GLY A 126 -1.94 -15.62 4.66
N MET A 127 -1.51 -15.77 3.39
CA MET A 127 -0.24 -16.39 3.02
C MET A 127 1.00 -15.47 3.17
N ILE A 128 0.78 -14.18 3.40
CA ILE A 128 1.87 -13.21 3.57
C ILE A 128 2.54 -13.43 4.92
N GLU A 129 3.86 -13.62 4.93
CA GLU A 129 4.62 -13.81 6.16
C GLU A 129 5.09 -12.47 6.76
N ARG A 130 5.57 -11.56 5.93
CA ARG A 130 6.05 -10.23 6.37
C ARG A 130 5.66 -9.14 5.40
N MET A 131 5.45 -7.95 5.95
CA MET A 131 5.18 -6.73 5.20
C MET A 131 6.11 -5.61 5.64
N LEU A 132 6.70 -4.91 4.69
CA LEU A 132 7.27 -3.58 4.86
C LEU A 132 6.26 -2.57 4.30
N SER A 133 5.72 -1.73 5.17
CA SER A 133 4.63 -0.82 4.85
C SER A 133 5.14 0.62 5.03
N VAL A 134 5.29 1.37 3.95
CA VAL A 134 5.87 2.72 3.96
C VAL A 134 4.80 3.76 3.66
N GLY A 135 4.54 4.66 4.60
CA GLY A 135 3.52 5.71 4.46
C GLY A 135 2.10 5.16 4.20
N ALA A 136 1.82 3.91 4.66
CA ALA A 136 0.63 3.18 4.26
C ALA A 136 -0.65 3.67 4.95
N GLN A 137 -1.63 4.05 4.14
CA GLN A 137 -2.91 4.60 4.61
C GLN A 137 -3.98 4.49 3.50
N TYR A 138 -5.24 4.78 3.82
CA TYR A 138 -6.36 4.69 2.88
C TYR A 138 -7.08 6.02 2.62
N ALA A 139 -6.35 7.13 2.73
CA ALA A 139 -6.78 8.48 2.35
C ALA A 139 -8.01 9.05 3.09
N TYR A 140 -8.13 8.81 4.39
CA TYR A 140 -9.08 9.55 5.20
C TYR A 140 -8.51 10.95 5.50
N TRP A 141 -9.04 11.98 4.84
CA TRP A 141 -8.47 13.33 4.81
C TRP A 141 -8.22 14.01 6.18
N PRO A 142 -9.02 13.74 7.25
CA PRO A 142 -8.72 14.34 8.55
C PRO A 142 -7.40 13.86 9.19
N ASP A 143 -6.82 12.79 8.65
CA ASP A 143 -5.53 12.27 9.10
C ASP A 143 -4.32 12.86 8.36
N TYR A 144 -4.53 13.65 7.31
CA TYR A 144 -3.44 14.37 6.63
C TYR A 144 -2.75 15.36 7.57
N ALA A 145 -1.49 15.69 7.29
CA ALA A 145 -0.70 16.63 8.09
C ALA A 145 -1.45 17.96 8.27
N ARG A 146 -1.53 18.46 9.51
CA ARG A 146 -2.35 19.64 9.86
C ARG A 146 -2.05 20.84 8.95
N LYS A 147 -0.76 21.11 8.69
CA LYS A 147 -0.32 22.24 7.84
C LYS A 147 -0.76 22.13 6.38
N ALA A 148 -0.97 20.90 5.88
CA ALA A 148 -1.34 20.65 4.48
C ALA A 148 -2.81 20.27 4.29
N ARG A 149 -3.53 19.98 5.38
CA ARG A 149 -4.87 19.36 5.37
C ARG A 149 -5.87 20.10 4.50
N THR A 150 -5.99 21.42 4.65
CA THR A 150 -6.94 22.23 3.87
C THR A 150 -6.60 22.17 2.38
N ARG A 151 -5.34 22.38 1.99
CA ARG A 151 -4.89 22.29 0.60
C ARG A 151 -5.15 20.92 0.01
N MET A 152 -4.85 19.85 0.77
CA MET A 152 -5.05 18.49 0.31
C MET A 152 -6.52 18.11 0.22
N PHE A 153 -7.36 18.62 1.14
CA PHE A 153 -8.81 18.46 1.07
C PHE A 153 -9.38 19.10 -0.21
N LEU A 154 -9.04 20.35 -0.46
CA LEU A 154 -9.49 21.05 -1.68
C LEU A 154 -9.03 20.31 -2.94
N LYS A 155 -7.78 19.83 -2.97
CA LYS A 155 -7.20 19.14 -4.12
C LYS A 155 -7.85 17.80 -4.38
N TRP A 156 -7.94 16.92 -3.36
CA TRP A 156 -8.30 15.51 -3.53
C TRP A 156 -9.77 15.20 -3.27
N HIS A 157 -10.46 16.03 -2.49
CA HIS A 157 -11.83 15.76 -2.06
C HIS A 157 -12.88 16.73 -2.66
N LEU A 158 -12.42 17.81 -3.33
CA LEU A 158 -13.29 18.72 -4.09
C LEU A 158 -12.89 18.79 -5.56
N PHE A 159 -11.66 19.19 -5.87
CA PHE A 159 -11.20 19.39 -7.25
C PHE A 159 -11.14 18.06 -8.02
N MET A 160 -10.52 17.02 -7.44
CA MET A 160 -10.39 15.73 -8.12
C MET A 160 -11.74 15.13 -8.53
N PRO A 161 -12.77 15.00 -7.66
CA PRO A 161 -14.06 14.47 -8.09
C PRO A 161 -14.79 15.36 -9.09
N ALA A 162 -14.68 16.70 -8.98
CA ALA A 162 -15.29 17.63 -9.95
C ALA A 162 -14.71 17.43 -11.35
N VAL A 163 -13.37 17.40 -11.47
CA VAL A 163 -12.70 17.14 -12.76
C VAL A 163 -12.99 15.74 -13.27
N THR A 164 -13.06 14.75 -12.39
CA THR A 164 -13.39 13.36 -12.74
C THR A 164 -14.80 13.28 -13.32
N ALA A 165 -15.77 13.97 -12.74
CA ALA A 165 -17.14 14.01 -13.26
C ALA A 165 -17.22 14.62 -14.67
N LEU A 166 -16.47 15.69 -14.94
CA LEU A 166 -16.42 16.35 -16.24
C LEU A 166 -15.72 15.49 -17.30
N CYS A 167 -14.59 14.88 -16.96
CA CYS A 167 -13.75 14.12 -17.89
C CYS A 167 -14.15 12.65 -18.03
N GLY A 168 -14.88 12.08 -17.04
CA GLY A 168 -15.19 10.66 -16.95
C GLY A 168 -14.02 9.80 -16.47
N TYR A 169 -12.90 10.43 -16.06
CA TYR A 169 -11.71 9.91 -15.40
C TYR A 169 -10.92 11.09 -14.85
N PHE A 170 -9.98 10.86 -13.94
CA PHE A 170 -9.11 11.94 -13.44
C PHE A 170 -7.86 12.06 -14.32
N PRO A 171 -7.68 13.19 -15.05
CA PRO A 171 -6.57 13.38 -15.99
C PRO A 171 -5.29 13.85 -15.28
N GLY A 172 -4.76 13.03 -14.36
CA GLY A 172 -3.62 13.36 -13.51
C GLY A 172 -2.35 13.71 -14.27
N LYS A 173 -2.10 13.04 -15.41
CA LYS A 173 -0.96 13.33 -16.30
C LYS A 173 -1.00 14.76 -16.84
N ARG A 174 -2.15 15.19 -17.32
CA ARG A 174 -2.30 16.57 -17.86
C ARG A 174 -2.11 17.63 -16.78
N LEU A 175 -2.39 17.29 -15.53
CA LEU A 175 -2.21 18.19 -14.38
C LEU A 175 -0.78 18.13 -13.81
N GLY A 176 0.06 17.21 -14.28
CA GLY A 176 1.41 17.00 -13.75
C GLY A 176 1.45 16.49 -12.30
N TRP A 177 0.39 15.80 -11.84
CA TRP A 177 0.28 15.40 -10.43
C TRP A 177 0.59 13.92 -10.19
N LEU A 178 0.06 13.06 -11.05
CA LEU A 178 0.18 11.59 -10.99
C LEU A 178 -0.33 11.00 -12.32
N GLU A 179 -0.38 9.68 -12.44
CA GLU A 179 -0.99 9.02 -13.58
C GLU A 179 -2.49 9.34 -13.68
N ASP A 180 -3.07 9.18 -14.89
CA ASP A 180 -4.52 9.27 -15.02
C ASP A 180 -5.19 8.16 -14.20
N LEU A 181 -6.27 8.50 -13.47
CA LEU A 181 -6.99 7.53 -12.66
C LEU A 181 -8.36 7.19 -13.25
N PRO A 182 -8.78 5.92 -13.23
CA PRO A 182 -10.18 5.56 -13.45
C PRO A 182 -11.11 6.35 -12.53
N ALA A 183 -12.31 6.68 -12.99
CA ALA A 183 -13.26 7.47 -12.21
C ALA A 183 -13.60 6.82 -10.85
N GLY A 184 -13.77 5.49 -10.82
CA GLY A 184 -14.05 4.77 -9.57
C GLY A 184 -12.91 4.87 -8.57
N VAL A 185 -11.65 4.81 -9.04
CA VAL A 185 -10.45 4.98 -8.20
C VAL A 185 -10.41 6.38 -7.60
N ALA A 186 -10.57 7.43 -8.43
CA ALA A 186 -10.57 8.82 -7.99
C ALA A 186 -11.69 9.09 -6.98
N ASN A 187 -12.89 8.59 -7.24
CA ASN A 187 -14.06 8.77 -6.37
C ASN A 187 -13.91 8.02 -5.05
N GLU A 188 -13.41 6.77 -5.05
CA GLU A 188 -13.15 6.05 -3.81
C GLU A 188 -12.10 6.76 -2.94
N TRP A 189 -11.08 7.37 -3.54
CA TRP A 189 -10.16 8.23 -2.81
C TRP A 189 -10.89 9.44 -2.23
N SER A 190 -11.60 10.19 -3.06
CA SER A 190 -12.24 11.46 -2.68
C SER A 190 -13.28 11.32 -1.58
N PHE A 191 -14.02 10.19 -1.55
CA PHE A 191 -15.14 9.99 -0.64
C PHE A 191 -14.87 8.97 0.48
N ARG A 192 -13.59 8.76 0.82
CA ARG A 192 -13.19 7.81 1.86
C ARG A 192 -13.71 8.24 3.24
N ARG A 193 -14.31 7.28 3.94
CA ARG A 193 -14.85 7.46 5.29
C ARG A 193 -13.84 7.10 6.37
N ALA A 194 -14.07 7.55 7.61
CA ALA A 194 -13.25 7.21 8.78
C ALA A 194 -13.16 5.70 9.02
N ARG A 195 -14.23 4.98 8.75
CA ARG A 195 -14.32 3.52 8.75
C ARG A 195 -14.41 3.08 7.29
N MET A 196 -13.34 2.43 6.80
CA MET A 196 -13.18 2.08 5.39
C MET A 196 -14.29 1.14 4.92
N GLU A 197 -14.70 0.17 5.74
CA GLU A 197 -15.75 -0.79 5.42
C GLU A 197 -17.11 -0.12 5.12
N LEU A 198 -17.35 1.09 5.62
CA LEU A 198 -18.56 1.86 5.30
C LEU A 198 -18.58 2.40 3.86
N SER A 199 -17.47 2.32 3.14
CA SER A 199 -17.40 2.62 1.70
C SER A 199 -17.86 1.44 0.83
N HIS A 200 -18.13 0.29 1.44
CA HIS A 200 -18.61 -0.93 0.77
C HIS A 200 -20.09 -1.21 1.11
N ALA A 201 -20.74 -1.99 0.25
CA ALA A 201 -22.09 -2.46 0.47
C ALA A 201 -22.18 -3.24 1.80
N PRO A 202 -23.29 -3.14 2.55
CA PRO A 202 -23.41 -3.71 3.89
C PRO A 202 -23.03 -5.19 3.96
N GLU A 203 -23.47 -6.00 3.00
CA GLU A 203 -23.24 -7.44 2.90
C GLU A 203 -21.76 -7.80 2.67
N ARG A 204 -20.94 -6.87 2.20
CA ARG A 204 -19.52 -7.10 1.96
C ARG A 204 -18.62 -6.71 3.14
N ARG A 205 -19.14 -5.95 4.10
CA ARG A 205 -18.31 -5.35 5.17
C ARG A 205 -17.64 -6.39 6.04
N ASP A 206 -18.38 -7.40 6.48
CA ASP A 206 -17.83 -8.47 7.32
C ASP A 206 -16.84 -9.35 6.56
N ILE A 207 -17.08 -9.60 5.27
CA ILE A 207 -16.13 -10.31 4.39
C ILE A 207 -14.80 -9.56 4.34
N ILE A 208 -14.85 -8.24 4.10
CA ILE A 208 -13.66 -7.39 4.01
C ILE A 208 -12.91 -7.36 5.35
N LEU A 209 -13.62 -7.14 6.46
CA LEU A 209 -13.02 -7.15 7.80
C LEU A 209 -12.39 -8.51 8.13
N GLY A 210 -13.03 -9.61 7.70
CA GLY A 210 -12.53 -10.96 7.85
C GLY A 210 -11.22 -11.19 7.07
N ARG A 211 -11.08 -10.63 5.86
CA ARG A 211 -9.85 -10.71 5.07
C ARG A 211 -8.69 -9.98 5.75
N PHE A 212 -8.91 -8.76 6.23
CA PHE A 212 -7.90 -8.05 7.04
C PHE A 212 -7.48 -8.85 8.28
N ALA A 213 -8.44 -9.48 8.96
CA ALA A 213 -8.18 -10.30 10.13
C ALA A 213 -7.46 -11.61 9.81
N ALA A 214 -7.57 -12.13 8.58
CA ALA A 214 -6.85 -13.31 8.12
C ALA A 214 -5.34 -13.07 7.97
N VAL A 215 -4.90 -11.83 7.83
CA VAL A 215 -3.48 -11.47 7.75
C VAL A 215 -2.83 -11.62 9.12
N LYS A 216 -1.92 -12.59 9.25
CA LYS A 216 -1.14 -12.85 10.47
C LYS A 216 0.33 -12.43 10.32
N ALA A 217 0.64 -11.73 9.25
CA ALA A 217 1.99 -11.27 8.91
C ALA A 217 2.63 -10.45 10.04
N GLN A 218 3.95 -10.43 10.05
CA GLN A 218 4.70 -9.41 10.76
C GLN A 218 4.73 -8.15 9.89
N ILE A 219 4.27 -7.02 10.40
CA ILE A 219 4.20 -5.74 9.68
C ILE A 219 5.16 -4.74 10.32
N LEU A 220 6.14 -4.27 9.55
CA LEU A 220 6.95 -3.10 9.88
C LEU A 220 6.36 -1.89 9.15
N ALA A 221 5.76 -0.99 9.91
CA ALA A 221 5.11 0.20 9.37
C ALA A 221 6.00 1.43 9.57
N VAL A 222 6.44 2.00 8.47
CA VAL A 222 7.36 3.14 8.43
C VAL A 222 6.59 4.41 8.12
N ALA A 223 6.64 5.37 9.04
CA ALA A 223 6.26 6.76 8.82
C ALA A 223 7.50 7.62 8.57
N VAL A 224 7.33 8.72 7.84
CA VAL A 224 8.36 9.77 7.72
C VAL A 224 7.79 11.06 8.30
N SER A 225 8.56 11.76 9.13
CA SER A 225 8.07 12.89 9.92
C SER A 225 7.59 14.09 9.07
N ASP A 226 8.06 14.21 7.84
CA ASP A 226 7.67 15.24 6.87
C ASP A 226 6.69 14.74 5.78
N ASP A 227 6.14 13.53 5.96
CA ASP A 227 5.11 12.99 5.05
C ASP A 227 3.74 13.63 5.34
N GLU A 228 3.19 14.33 4.34
CA GLU A 228 1.90 14.99 4.48
C GLU A 228 0.69 14.05 4.34
N TYR A 229 0.88 12.86 3.71
CA TYR A 229 -0.15 11.84 3.48
C TYR A 229 -0.11 10.72 4.51
N GLY A 230 1.04 10.06 4.61
CA GLY A 230 1.30 8.91 5.49
C GLY A 230 1.71 9.35 6.88
N THR A 231 0.91 10.20 7.52
CA THR A 231 1.17 10.62 8.89
C THR A 231 1.09 9.44 9.86
N PRO A 232 1.74 9.47 11.03
CA PRO A 232 1.58 8.45 12.06
C PRO A 232 0.12 8.10 12.35
N ARG A 233 -0.75 9.10 12.41
CA ARG A 233 -2.20 8.92 12.63
C ARG A 233 -2.89 8.17 11.49
N ALA A 234 -2.57 8.51 10.22
CA ALA A 234 -3.13 7.85 9.05
C ALA A 234 -2.68 6.38 9.00
N ILE A 235 -1.40 6.12 9.28
CA ILE A 235 -0.83 4.77 9.31
C ILE A 235 -1.45 3.94 10.44
N ALA A 236 -1.55 4.49 11.65
CA ALA A 236 -2.16 3.81 12.80
C ALA A 236 -3.61 3.39 12.49
N ARG A 237 -4.39 4.26 11.83
CA ARG A 237 -5.76 3.95 11.40
C ARG A 237 -5.79 2.78 10.41
N GLY A 238 -4.89 2.74 9.42
CA GLY A 238 -4.78 1.62 8.47
C GLY A 238 -4.37 0.33 9.17
N LEU A 239 -3.39 0.38 10.06
CA LEU A 239 -2.90 -0.78 10.82
C LEU A 239 -3.96 -1.38 11.76
N ALA A 240 -4.93 -0.59 12.23
CA ALA A 240 -6.00 -1.09 13.10
C ALA A 240 -6.86 -2.17 12.44
N TYR A 241 -6.93 -2.22 11.11
CA TYR A 241 -7.64 -3.26 10.36
C TYR A 241 -6.94 -4.61 10.43
N TYR A 242 -5.62 -4.64 10.48
CA TYR A 242 -4.79 -5.87 10.58
C TYR A 242 -4.77 -6.39 12.03
N ARG A 243 -5.93 -6.85 12.53
CA ARG A 243 -6.13 -7.17 13.94
C ARG A 243 -5.22 -8.28 14.45
N ASN A 244 -4.96 -9.29 13.64
CA ASN A 244 -4.19 -10.48 14.01
C ASN A 244 -2.73 -10.42 13.57
N ALA A 245 -2.30 -9.36 12.91
CA ALA A 245 -0.91 -9.14 12.53
C ALA A 245 -0.05 -8.66 13.71
N ARG A 246 1.22 -9.05 13.72
CA ARG A 246 2.21 -8.48 14.63
C ARG A 246 2.75 -7.18 14.03
N LYS A 247 2.48 -6.05 14.65
CA LYS A 247 2.76 -4.71 14.13
C LYS A 247 3.90 -4.07 14.90
N THR A 248 4.88 -3.55 14.18
CA THR A 248 5.95 -2.69 14.68
C THR A 248 5.89 -1.39 13.89
N ASP A 249 5.82 -0.27 14.56
CA ASP A 249 5.78 1.05 13.95
C ASP A 249 7.09 1.81 14.15
N VAL A 250 7.48 2.59 13.15
CA VAL A 250 8.75 3.33 13.13
C VAL A 250 8.54 4.71 12.52
N LEU A 251 9.07 5.74 13.18
CA LEU A 251 9.13 7.11 12.66
C LEU A 251 10.58 7.44 12.25
N LEU A 252 10.78 7.65 10.95
CA LEU A 252 12.02 8.14 10.39
C LEU A 252 11.96 9.65 10.19
N ARG A 253 13.10 10.31 10.34
CA ARG A 253 13.25 11.75 10.10
C ARG A 253 14.23 11.99 8.97
N PRO A 254 14.09 13.04 8.15
CA PRO A 254 15.07 13.39 7.13
C PRO A 254 16.49 13.49 7.68
N ALA A 255 16.66 14.04 8.88
CA ALA A 255 17.95 14.15 9.55
C ALA A 255 18.63 12.80 9.83
N ASP A 256 17.87 11.69 9.96
CA ASP A 256 18.43 10.34 10.12
C ASP A 256 19.28 9.90 8.92
N TYR A 257 19.07 10.54 7.78
CA TYR A 257 19.78 10.28 6.52
C TYR A 257 20.56 11.51 6.02
N GLY A 258 20.77 12.50 6.87
CA GLY A 258 21.48 13.74 6.51
C GLY A 258 20.75 14.57 5.45
N LEU A 259 19.43 14.51 5.40
CA LEU A 259 18.59 15.19 4.41
C LEU A 259 17.71 16.26 5.08
N GLU A 260 17.36 17.27 4.30
CA GLU A 260 16.38 18.29 4.71
C GLU A 260 14.94 17.79 4.52
N GLN A 261 14.71 16.93 3.50
CA GLN A 261 13.39 16.44 3.15
C GLN A 261 13.44 15.02 2.56
N ILE A 262 12.47 14.20 2.95
CA ILE A 262 12.17 12.89 2.35
C ILE A 262 10.76 12.90 1.74
N GLY A 263 9.75 13.28 2.52
CA GLY A 263 8.35 13.33 2.11
C GLY A 263 7.77 11.95 1.80
N HIS A 264 6.58 11.94 1.16
CA HIS A 264 5.84 10.71 0.91
C HIS A 264 6.55 9.71 -0.01
N PHE A 265 7.28 10.18 -1.01
CA PHE A 265 7.84 9.32 -2.06
C PHE A 265 9.33 9.03 -1.90
N GLY A 266 10.06 9.84 -1.15
CA GLY A 266 11.52 9.91 -1.19
C GLY A 266 12.26 8.61 -0.90
N LEU A 267 11.78 7.77 0.03
CA LEU A 267 12.49 6.56 0.47
C LEU A 267 12.76 5.53 -0.64
N PHE A 268 11.96 5.51 -1.70
CA PHE A 268 12.18 4.62 -2.84
C PHE A 268 13.10 5.21 -3.92
N HIS A 269 13.61 6.44 -3.71
CA HIS A 269 14.61 7.02 -4.62
C HIS A 269 15.98 6.38 -4.40
N SER A 270 16.77 6.20 -5.48
CA SER A 270 18.08 5.50 -5.44
C SER A 270 19.12 6.14 -4.51
N ARG A 271 18.98 7.41 -4.13
CA ARG A 271 19.84 8.06 -3.12
C ARG A 271 19.79 7.36 -1.75
N HIS A 272 18.74 6.59 -1.48
CA HIS A 272 18.58 5.85 -0.24
C HIS A 272 19.12 4.41 -0.30
N GLN A 273 19.83 4.04 -1.39
CA GLN A 273 20.34 2.68 -1.59
C GLN A 273 21.34 2.28 -0.49
N ALA A 274 22.24 3.16 -0.09
CA ALA A 274 23.25 2.90 0.93
C ALA A 274 22.73 3.07 2.38
N GLY A 275 21.47 3.46 2.57
CA GLY A 275 20.84 3.63 3.88
C GLY A 275 19.55 2.82 3.96
N PHE A 276 18.39 3.48 3.81
CA PHE A 276 17.07 2.86 3.97
C PHE A 276 16.92 1.52 3.23
N TRP A 277 17.42 1.38 1.98
CA TRP A 277 17.27 0.12 1.26
C TRP A 277 18.08 -1.02 1.89
N LEU A 278 19.32 -0.76 2.35
CA LEU A 278 20.11 -1.75 3.08
C LEU A 278 19.43 -2.13 4.40
N ASP A 279 18.91 -1.15 5.12
CA ASP A 279 18.18 -1.38 6.36
C ASP A 279 16.96 -2.28 6.14
N THR A 280 16.23 -2.09 5.03
CA THR A 280 15.06 -2.94 4.72
C THR A 280 15.40 -4.40 4.51
N LEU A 281 16.66 -4.76 4.14
CA LEU A 281 17.07 -6.17 4.02
C LEU A 281 17.05 -6.89 5.36
N LEU A 282 17.41 -6.23 6.46
CA LEU A 282 17.34 -6.82 7.81
C LEU A 282 15.91 -7.24 8.14
N TRP A 283 14.94 -6.40 7.76
CA TRP A 283 13.54 -6.74 7.95
C TRP A 283 13.08 -7.86 7.00
N LEU A 284 13.32 -7.69 5.71
CA LEU A 284 12.81 -8.61 4.70
C LEU A 284 13.46 -10.00 4.79
N ARG A 285 14.73 -10.10 5.18
CA ARG A 285 15.45 -11.37 5.29
C ARG A 285 15.28 -12.00 6.67
N ASP A 286 15.47 -11.21 7.74
CA ASP A 286 15.70 -11.72 9.09
C ASP A 286 14.56 -11.38 10.06
N ALA A 287 13.55 -10.64 9.65
CA ALA A 287 12.48 -10.08 10.50
C ALA A 287 13.01 -9.19 11.65
N VAL A 288 14.18 -8.59 11.47
CA VAL A 288 14.80 -7.68 12.43
C VAL A 288 14.40 -6.25 12.12
N ASN A 289 13.83 -5.54 13.11
CA ASN A 289 13.58 -4.11 12.98
C ASN A 289 14.91 -3.35 12.97
N PRO A 290 15.29 -2.69 11.87
CA PRO A 290 16.55 -1.96 11.77
C PRO A 290 16.56 -0.62 12.54
N TRP A 291 15.41 -0.17 13.02
CA TRP A 291 15.24 1.12 13.72
C TRP A 291 14.61 0.95 15.11
N PRO A 292 15.22 0.20 16.02
CA PRO A 292 14.69 0.02 17.37
C PRO A 292 14.62 1.36 18.10
N GLY A 293 13.62 1.52 18.96
CA GLY A 293 13.47 2.73 19.78
C GLY A 293 12.90 3.96 19.05
N ARG A 294 12.33 3.81 17.86
CA ARG A 294 11.72 4.90 17.09
C ARG A 294 10.20 4.71 16.85
N PRO A 295 9.39 4.34 17.84
CA PRO A 295 7.96 4.21 17.65
C PRO A 295 7.33 5.59 17.37
N PHE A 296 6.29 5.66 16.54
CA PHE A 296 5.58 6.93 16.33
C PHE A 296 4.41 7.15 17.32
N GLY A 297 4.06 6.15 18.13
CA GLY A 297 2.98 6.25 19.10
C GLY A 297 3.21 7.34 20.17
N ALA A 298 4.46 7.64 20.50
CA ALA A 298 4.81 8.69 21.47
C ALA A 298 4.49 10.13 21.00
N GLU A 299 4.43 10.34 19.66
CA GLU A 299 4.15 11.68 19.11
C GLU A 299 2.66 11.90 18.79
N THR A 300 1.85 10.84 18.79
CA THR A 300 0.46 10.95 18.33
C THR A 300 -0.50 11.48 19.38
N GLY A 301 -0.14 11.44 20.68
CA GLY A 301 -1.10 11.70 21.75
C GLY A 301 -2.41 10.90 21.59
N ALA A 302 -2.41 9.94 20.67
CA ALA A 302 -3.58 9.19 20.26
C ALA A 302 -3.75 8.00 21.19
N ALA A 303 -4.96 7.84 21.68
CA ALA A 303 -5.43 6.64 22.31
C ALA A 303 -4.99 5.39 21.54
N HIS A 304 -4.58 4.36 22.26
CA HIS A 304 -4.16 3.07 21.73
C HIS A 304 -5.17 2.58 20.67
N PRO A 305 -4.77 1.86 19.60
CA PRO A 305 -5.69 1.35 18.57
C PRO A 305 -6.90 0.57 19.11
N SER A 306 -6.82 0.01 20.31
CA SER A 306 -7.94 -0.59 21.03
C SER A 306 -9.10 0.38 21.34
N ASP A 307 -8.81 1.68 21.48
CA ASP A 307 -9.82 2.67 21.89
C ASP A 307 -10.65 3.17 20.71
N ILE A 308 -10.19 2.95 19.49
CA ILE A 308 -10.87 3.33 18.25
C ILE A 308 -11.96 2.31 17.88
N CYS A 309 -11.84 1.06 18.32
CA CYS A 309 -12.80 -0.04 18.05
C CYS A 309 -13.78 -0.30 19.20
N GLY A 310 -13.61 0.30 20.37
CA GLY A 310 -14.34 -0.06 21.60
C GLY A 310 -15.67 0.67 21.86
N ALA A 311 -16.07 1.63 21.04
CA ALA A 311 -17.32 2.35 21.25
C ALA A 311 -18.45 1.78 20.36
N GLY A 312 -19.12 0.74 20.83
CA GLY A 312 -20.41 0.35 20.28
C GLY A 312 -20.65 -1.14 20.08
N LEU A 313 -20.94 -1.84 21.16
CA LEU A 313 -21.90 -2.95 21.24
C LEU A 313 -22.04 -3.34 22.71
N SER A 314 -22.86 -2.58 23.45
CA SER A 314 -23.47 -3.09 24.68
C SER A 314 -24.77 -3.82 24.27
N PRO A 315 -24.96 -5.08 24.62
CA PRO A 315 -26.24 -5.74 24.38
C PRO A 315 -27.27 -5.12 25.33
N ALA A 316 -28.31 -4.50 24.76
CA ALA A 316 -29.48 -4.11 25.51
C ALA A 316 -30.07 -5.34 26.16
N GLY A 317 -30.03 -5.38 27.47
CA GLY A 317 -30.68 -6.37 28.29
C GLY A 317 -32.19 -6.37 28.02
N ARG A 318 -32.73 -7.53 27.68
CA ARG A 318 -34.15 -7.80 27.80
C ARG A 318 -34.42 -8.14 29.28
N THR A 319 -35.15 -7.31 29.93
CA THR A 319 -35.89 -7.71 31.15
C THR A 319 -37.37 -7.71 30.82
N SER A 320 -37.94 -8.88 31.03
CA SER A 320 -39.36 -9.25 31.31
C SER A 320 -40.44 -8.21 30.98
#